data_2cce8406f982e336c6c96f757759e66e
#
_entry.id   2cce8406f982e336c6c96f757759e66e
#
_cell.length_a   1.000
_cell.length_b   1.000
_cell.length_c   1.000
_cell.angle_alpha   90.00
_cell.angle_beta   90.00
_cell.angle_gamma   90.00
#
_symmetry.space_group_name_H-M   'P 1'
#
loop_
_entity.id
_entity.type
_entity.pdbx_description
1 polymer ?
#
loop_
_entity_poly.entity_id
_entity_poly.type
_entity_poly.pdbx_seq_one_letter_code
_entity_poly.pdbx_strand_id
1 'polypeptide(L)'
;MASAPDAFSSTNLGSQGKHDEELGDFFEKLDLHEEEFDDVIVEEETPDLADEIPWLALARVQTYKNFSQAAFFKDMRAAWNTAKPVRFRPIGANLFVIQAQCLGDWDRIMSQGPWLFRNMVVIFAPYDGYSEATYILMVHMPIWLQIHKLPDGYCRVDVVEKLLRSSGEILETRIAGNSRGDCIRVRVKHDVRKPLTKFVSIVKGKVRSVSSGGLGFRDMRAYNQALLAK
;
A
#
# COMPACT_ATOMS: atom_id res chain seq x y z
N MET A 1 -63.00 44.73 19.87
CA MET A 1 -63.29 44.09 21.17
C MET A 1 -62.23 43.00 21.28
N ALA A 2 -61.21 43.21 22.03
CA ALA A 2 -60.92 42.68 23.35
C ALA A 2 -60.48 41.21 23.23
N SER A 3 -59.39 40.67 23.70
CA SER A 3 -58.40 41.07 24.69
C SER A 3 -57.36 39.93 24.70
N ALA A 4 -56.09 40.26 24.78
CA ALA A 4 -55.08 39.34 25.35
C ALA A 4 -55.31 39.21 26.85
N PRO A 5 -54.63 38.32 27.63
CA PRO A 5 -53.23 38.31 27.79
C PRO A 5 -52.54 36.96 28.11
N ASP A 6 -51.23 36.94 27.90
CA ASP A 6 -50.11 36.57 28.77
C ASP A 6 -50.14 35.36 29.70
N ALA A 7 -49.15 34.49 29.54
CA ALA A 7 -48.17 34.22 30.59
C ALA A 7 -47.24 33.09 30.16
N PHE A 8 -46.06 33.43 29.66
CA PHE A 8 -44.91 32.48 29.62
C PHE A 8 -44.07 32.75 30.89
N SER A 9 -44.17 31.82 31.79
CA SER A 9 -43.38 31.74 33.01
C SER A 9 -41.98 31.20 32.69
N SER A 10 -41.01 32.04 33.01
CA SER A 10 -39.60 31.72 33.09
C SER A 10 -39.37 30.67 34.20
N THR A 11 -38.86 29.49 33.85
CA THR A 11 -38.10 28.65 34.79
C THR A 11 -37.48 27.48 34.00
N ASN A 12 -36.23 27.61 33.62
CA ASN A 12 -35.26 26.51 33.61
C ASN A 12 -33.87 26.99 33.07
N LEU A 13 -33.23 27.88 33.82
CA LEU A 13 -31.82 28.27 33.53
C LEU A 13 -30.88 27.95 34.70
N GLY A 14 -31.35 27.09 35.65
CA GLY A 14 -30.57 26.81 36.84
C GLY A 14 -29.89 25.43 36.91
N SER A 15 -30.13 24.52 35.98
CA SER A 15 -29.60 23.15 36.09
C SER A 15 -28.41 22.83 35.16
N GLN A 16 -28.18 23.61 34.13
CA GLN A 16 -27.03 23.39 33.24
C GLN A 16 -25.70 23.90 33.83
N GLY A 17 -25.71 25.03 34.52
CA GLY A 17 -24.50 25.59 35.11
C GLY A 17 -23.89 24.74 36.24
N LYS A 18 -24.71 23.98 36.99
CA LYS A 18 -24.20 23.09 38.04
C LYS A 18 -23.56 21.82 37.47
N HIS A 19 -24.04 21.35 36.34
CA HIS A 19 -23.47 20.14 35.70
C HIS A 19 -22.15 20.43 35.02
N ASP A 20 -21.98 21.63 34.47
CA ASP A 20 -20.72 22.07 33.84
C ASP A 20 -19.63 22.39 34.90
N GLU A 21 -20.01 22.92 36.08
CA GLU A 21 -19.09 23.08 37.22
C GLU A 21 -18.65 21.73 37.80
N GLU A 22 -19.57 20.78 37.98
CA GLU A 22 -19.23 19.42 38.47
C GLU A 22 -18.33 18.65 37.47
N LEU A 23 -18.51 18.85 36.16
CA LEU A 23 -17.63 18.30 35.13
C LEU A 23 -16.26 18.96 35.16
N GLY A 24 -16.17 20.25 35.33
CA GLY A 24 -14.91 21.00 35.47
C GLY A 24 -14.10 20.51 36.68
N ASP A 25 -14.75 20.36 37.85
CA ASP A 25 -14.12 19.82 39.05
C ASP A 25 -13.72 18.35 38.94
N PHE A 26 -14.39 17.59 38.07
CA PHE A 26 -14.01 16.20 37.79
C PHE A 26 -12.79 16.11 36.88
N PHE A 27 -12.65 17.03 35.91
CA PHE A 27 -11.47 17.13 35.06
C PHE A 27 -10.25 17.72 35.79
N GLU A 28 -10.44 18.65 36.74
CA GLU A 28 -9.35 19.15 37.60
C GLU A 28 -8.83 18.09 38.59
N LYS A 29 -9.68 17.11 38.96
CA LYS A 29 -9.29 16.00 39.83
C LYS A 29 -8.69 14.80 39.05
N LEU A 30 -8.74 14.80 37.74
CA LEU A 30 -7.95 13.94 36.90
C LEU A 30 -6.55 14.54 36.80
N ASP A 31 -5.85 14.51 37.92
CA ASP A 31 -4.41 14.73 37.97
C ASP A 31 -3.79 13.54 37.25
N LEU A 32 -3.57 13.70 35.95
CA LEU A 32 -2.75 12.80 35.16
C LEU A 32 -1.31 12.99 35.70
N HIS A 33 -1.00 12.23 36.73
CA HIS A 33 0.36 12.18 37.22
C HIS A 33 1.26 11.83 36.06
N GLU A 34 2.27 12.66 35.82
CA GLU A 34 3.35 12.42 34.85
C GLU A 34 4.08 11.07 35.11
N GLU A 35 3.76 10.41 36.23
CA GLU A 35 4.29 9.12 36.66
C GLU A 35 3.64 7.91 35.98
N GLU A 36 2.55 8.06 35.21
CA GLU A 36 1.91 6.95 34.48
C GLU A 36 2.58 6.61 33.13
N PHE A 37 3.54 7.41 32.71
CA PHE A 37 4.38 7.11 31.54
C PHE A 37 5.76 6.64 31.98
N ASP A 38 5.86 5.54 32.68
CA ASP A 38 7.11 4.81 32.74
C ASP A 38 7.42 4.30 31.34
N ASP A 39 8.25 5.05 30.61
CA ASP A 39 8.81 4.62 29.35
C ASP A 39 9.58 3.32 29.56
N VAL A 40 9.02 2.22 29.14
CA VAL A 40 9.73 0.94 29.13
C VAL A 40 10.78 1.02 28.05
N ILE A 41 12.01 1.35 28.44
CA ILE A 41 13.17 1.31 27.57
C ILE A 41 13.44 -0.15 27.24
N VAL A 42 13.03 -0.58 26.06
CA VAL A 42 13.43 -1.88 25.51
C VAL A 42 14.83 -1.71 24.95
N GLU A 43 15.85 -2.16 25.70
CA GLU A 43 17.22 -2.19 25.21
C GLU A 43 17.30 -3.08 23.97
N GLU A 44 17.84 -2.55 22.87
CA GLU A 44 17.95 -3.25 21.57
C GLU A 44 18.86 -4.49 21.61
N GLU A 45 19.48 -4.80 22.76
CA GLU A 45 20.50 -5.82 22.90
C GLU A 45 19.99 -7.17 23.47
N THR A 46 18.71 -7.48 23.37
CA THR A 46 18.28 -8.86 23.58
C THR A 46 18.30 -9.59 22.24
N PRO A 47 19.34 -10.37 21.93
CA PRO A 47 19.46 -11.10 20.65
C PRO A 47 18.30 -12.07 20.40
N ASP A 48 17.59 -12.46 21.44
CA ASP A 48 16.49 -13.41 21.39
C ASP A 48 15.21 -12.86 20.75
N LEU A 49 14.96 -11.53 20.79
CA LEU A 49 13.75 -10.93 20.18
C LEU A 49 13.88 -10.73 18.66
N ALA A 50 15.08 -10.44 18.17
CA ALA A 50 15.34 -10.30 16.74
C ALA A 50 15.26 -11.65 16.01
N ASP A 51 15.56 -12.75 16.69
CA ASP A 51 15.48 -14.11 16.14
C ASP A 51 14.04 -14.66 16.13
N GLU A 52 13.13 -14.15 16.97
CA GLU A 52 11.75 -14.64 17.06
C GLU A 52 10.82 -14.06 15.99
N ILE A 53 11.16 -12.93 15.33
CA ILE A 53 10.29 -12.27 14.34
C ILE A 53 11.02 -12.05 13.00
N PRO A 54 11.69 -13.05 12.43
CA PRO A 54 12.27 -12.88 11.12
C PRO A 54 11.18 -12.89 10.04
N TRP A 55 11.37 -12.14 8.99
CA TRP A 55 10.62 -12.23 7.73
C TRP A 55 9.14 -11.83 7.82
N LEU A 56 8.85 -10.67 8.43
CA LEU A 56 7.52 -10.08 8.47
C LEU A 56 7.27 -9.16 7.27
N ALA A 57 6.04 -9.18 6.80
CA ALA A 57 5.54 -8.23 5.81
C ALA A 57 4.11 -7.83 6.13
N LEU A 58 3.73 -6.62 5.74
CA LEU A 58 2.34 -6.20 5.68
C LEU A 58 1.77 -6.49 4.31
N ALA A 59 0.51 -6.90 4.27
CA ALA A 59 -0.26 -7.06 3.06
C ALA A 59 -1.57 -6.29 3.15
N ARG A 60 -1.93 -5.58 2.08
CA ARG A 60 -3.21 -4.90 1.94
C ARG A 60 -3.79 -5.19 0.56
N VAL A 61 -5.05 -5.64 0.53
CA VAL A 61 -5.79 -5.80 -0.73
C VAL A 61 -6.33 -4.43 -1.15
N GLN A 62 -6.06 -4.00 -2.37
CA GLN A 62 -6.51 -2.70 -2.87
C GLN A 62 -8.00 -2.77 -3.27
N THR A 63 -8.86 -2.72 -2.27
CA THR A 63 -10.31 -2.80 -2.43
C THR A 63 -11.05 -2.08 -1.32
N TYR A 64 -12.23 -1.57 -1.62
CA TYR A 64 -13.21 -1.08 -0.65
C TYR A 64 -14.31 -2.10 -0.35
N LYS A 65 -14.33 -3.23 -1.09
CA LYS A 65 -15.33 -4.28 -0.92
C LYS A 65 -14.92 -5.24 0.18
N ASN A 66 -15.89 -5.70 0.94
CA ASN A 66 -15.66 -6.76 1.90
C ASN A 66 -15.34 -8.07 1.18
N PHE A 67 -14.46 -8.85 1.74
CA PHE A 67 -14.08 -10.15 1.22
C PHE A 67 -13.80 -11.14 2.36
N SER A 68 -13.84 -12.41 2.04
CA SER A 68 -13.50 -13.47 2.99
C SER A 68 -11.98 -13.52 3.19
N GLN A 69 -11.52 -13.27 4.42
CA GLN A 69 -10.11 -13.39 4.79
C GLN A 69 -9.60 -14.81 4.60
N ALA A 70 -10.41 -15.83 4.92
CA ALA A 70 -10.05 -17.23 4.71
C ALA A 70 -9.80 -17.55 3.23
N ALA A 71 -10.62 -17.00 2.32
CA ALA A 71 -10.41 -17.13 0.89
C ALA A 71 -9.12 -16.43 0.44
N PHE A 72 -8.85 -15.22 0.94
CA PHE A 72 -7.61 -14.50 0.67
C PHE A 72 -6.39 -15.31 1.11
N PHE A 73 -6.38 -15.85 2.32
CA PHE A 73 -5.26 -16.64 2.84
C PHE A 73 -5.04 -17.91 2.03
N LYS A 74 -6.12 -18.59 1.63
CA LYS A 74 -6.05 -19.79 0.80
C LYS A 74 -5.44 -19.48 -0.58
N ASP A 75 -5.96 -18.43 -1.24
CA ASP A 75 -5.54 -18.08 -2.59
C ASP A 75 -4.08 -17.59 -2.60
N MET A 76 -3.66 -16.83 -1.59
CA MET A 76 -2.28 -16.34 -1.49
C MET A 76 -1.29 -17.48 -1.20
N ARG A 77 -1.62 -18.43 -0.31
CA ARG A 77 -0.77 -19.59 -0.09
C ARG A 77 -0.58 -20.39 -1.37
N ALA A 78 -1.64 -20.58 -2.14
CA ALA A 78 -1.57 -21.29 -3.42
C ALA A 78 -0.74 -20.53 -4.47
N ALA A 79 -0.90 -19.21 -4.53
CA ALA A 79 -0.18 -18.36 -5.49
C ALA A 79 1.32 -18.28 -5.20
N TRP A 80 1.69 -18.16 -3.93
CA TRP A 80 3.11 -18.04 -3.54
C TRP A 80 3.88 -19.35 -3.64
N ASN A 81 3.20 -20.47 -3.45
CA ASN A 81 3.83 -21.81 -3.49
C ASN A 81 5.13 -21.83 -2.67
N THR A 82 5.03 -21.41 -1.41
CA THR A 82 6.15 -21.32 -0.47
C THR A 82 6.61 -22.69 -0.01
N ALA A 83 7.90 -22.81 0.31
CA ALA A 83 8.49 -24.05 0.80
C ALA A 83 8.01 -24.38 2.24
N LYS A 84 7.74 -23.34 3.03
CA LYS A 84 7.25 -23.48 4.41
C LYS A 84 5.89 -22.80 4.59
N PRO A 85 5.08 -23.22 5.57
CA PRO A 85 3.79 -22.61 5.84
C PRO A 85 3.93 -21.13 6.20
N VAL A 86 3.14 -20.26 5.57
CA VAL A 86 3.07 -18.84 5.88
C VAL A 86 1.94 -18.58 6.87
N ARG A 87 2.25 -17.82 7.92
CA ARG A 87 1.26 -17.39 8.92
C ARG A 87 0.66 -16.06 8.51
N PHE A 88 -0.63 -15.90 8.76
CA PHE A 88 -1.36 -14.66 8.53
C PHE A 88 -1.99 -14.20 9.83
N ARG A 89 -1.81 -12.93 10.16
CA ARG A 89 -2.46 -12.29 11.31
C ARG A 89 -3.22 -11.05 10.82
N PRO A 90 -4.55 -11.03 10.88
CA PRO A 90 -5.32 -9.83 10.57
C PRO A 90 -5.08 -8.76 11.64
N ILE A 91 -4.82 -7.52 11.20
CA ILE A 91 -4.77 -6.33 12.07
C ILE A 91 -6.10 -5.57 11.95
N GLY A 92 -6.72 -5.61 10.77
CA GLY A 92 -7.98 -4.93 10.48
C GLY A 92 -8.75 -5.63 9.38
N ALA A 93 -9.77 -4.96 8.86
CA ALA A 93 -10.63 -5.52 7.81
C ALA A 93 -9.85 -5.89 6.53
N ASN A 94 -8.79 -5.14 6.22
CA ASN A 94 -8.05 -5.24 4.96
C ASN A 94 -6.53 -5.03 5.14
N LEU A 95 -6.01 -5.28 6.34
CA LEU A 95 -4.60 -5.18 6.65
C LEU A 95 -4.17 -6.44 7.40
N PHE A 96 -3.12 -7.08 6.92
CA PHE A 96 -2.65 -8.36 7.41
C PHE A 96 -1.14 -8.33 7.63
N VAL A 97 -0.68 -8.89 8.75
CA VAL A 97 0.71 -9.28 8.91
C VAL A 97 0.89 -10.67 8.33
N ILE A 98 1.94 -10.81 7.57
CA ILE A 98 2.39 -12.06 6.96
C ILE A 98 3.73 -12.40 7.56
N GLN A 99 3.86 -13.61 8.07
CA GLN A 99 5.12 -14.15 8.59
C GLN A 99 5.54 -15.33 7.72
N ALA A 100 6.64 -15.15 7.00
CA ALA A 100 7.35 -16.23 6.34
C ALA A 100 8.29 -16.93 7.34
N GLN A 101 8.60 -18.20 7.11
CA GLN A 101 9.47 -18.98 7.99
C GLN A 101 10.90 -19.10 7.46
N CYS A 102 11.21 -18.53 6.32
CA CYS A 102 12.55 -18.45 5.77
C CYS A 102 12.67 -17.26 4.80
N LEU A 103 13.90 -16.80 4.61
CA LEU A 103 14.24 -15.70 3.72
C LEU A 103 13.78 -15.96 2.27
N GLY A 104 13.97 -17.17 1.76
CA GLY A 104 13.61 -17.49 0.38
C GLY A 104 12.12 -17.37 0.09
N ASP A 105 11.26 -17.73 1.04
CA ASP A 105 9.82 -17.56 0.91
C ASP A 105 9.42 -16.08 1.05
N TRP A 106 10.06 -15.35 1.98
CA TRP A 106 9.85 -13.92 2.14
C TRP A 106 10.26 -13.14 0.88
N ASP A 107 11.45 -13.39 0.34
CA ASP A 107 11.91 -12.80 -0.92
C ASP A 107 10.95 -13.10 -2.08
N ARG A 108 10.45 -14.33 -2.15
CA ARG A 108 9.47 -14.72 -3.16
C ARG A 108 8.19 -13.87 -3.06
N ILE A 109 7.64 -13.72 -1.86
CA ILE A 109 6.44 -12.93 -1.61
C ILE A 109 6.68 -11.46 -1.97
N MET A 110 7.80 -10.89 -1.53
CA MET A 110 8.10 -9.47 -1.72
C MET A 110 8.54 -9.15 -3.14
N SER A 111 9.27 -10.04 -3.80
CA SER A 111 9.93 -9.75 -5.05
C SER A 111 9.27 -10.30 -6.30
N GLN A 112 8.48 -11.38 -6.24
CA GLN A 112 7.91 -11.99 -7.46
C GLN A 112 6.56 -11.42 -7.93
N GLY A 113 5.95 -10.50 -7.17
CA GLY A 113 4.68 -9.84 -7.54
C GLY A 113 4.72 -9.20 -8.95
N PRO A 114 3.62 -8.61 -9.40
CA PRO A 114 2.44 -8.26 -8.60
C PRO A 114 1.55 -9.45 -8.27
N TRP A 115 1.06 -9.49 -7.04
CA TRP A 115 0.10 -10.49 -6.61
C TRP A 115 -1.33 -9.97 -6.71
N LEU A 116 -2.23 -10.81 -7.14
CA LEU A 116 -3.63 -10.46 -7.32
C LEU A 116 -4.53 -11.40 -6.50
N PHE A 117 -5.49 -10.82 -5.84
CA PHE A 117 -6.59 -11.55 -5.21
C PHE A 117 -7.90 -11.15 -5.89
N ARG A 118 -8.56 -12.07 -6.58
CA ARG A 118 -9.81 -11.80 -7.32
C ARG A 118 -9.72 -10.57 -8.23
N ASN A 119 -8.64 -10.44 -8.98
CA ASN A 119 -8.31 -9.30 -9.83
C ASN A 119 -8.06 -7.97 -9.08
N MET A 120 -7.91 -7.99 -7.77
CA MET A 120 -7.51 -6.83 -6.98
C MET A 120 -6.03 -6.95 -6.62
N VAL A 121 -5.32 -5.85 -6.72
CA VAL A 121 -3.90 -5.81 -6.37
C VAL A 121 -3.72 -6.00 -4.87
N VAL A 122 -2.75 -6.81 -4.50
CA VAL A 122 -2.27 -6.93 -3.13
C VAL A 122 -0.95 -6.17 -3.02
N ILE A 123 -0.91 -5.17 -2.15
CA ILE A 123 0.29 -4.37 -1.89
C ILE A 123 0.99 -4.94 -0.68
N PHE A 124 2.32 -4.99 -0.75
CA PHE A 124 3.18 -5.47 0.33
C PHE A 124 4.14 -4.37 0.77
N ALA A 125 4.45 -4.37 2.05
CA ALA A 125 5.54 -3.59 2.62
C ALA A 125 6.33 -4.46 3.61
N PRO A 126 7.66 -4.30 3.70
CA PRO A 126 8.43 -4.90 4.80
C PRO A 126 7.87 -4.42 6.14
N TYR A 127 7.93 -5.27 7.15
CA TYR A 127 7.46 -4.95 8.49
C TYR A 127 8.50 -5.38 9.53
N ASP A 128 8.82 -4.48 10.42
CA ASP A 128 9.81 -4.69 11.48
C ASP A 128 9.22 -5.40 12.72
N GLY A 129 7.89 -5.45 12.83
CA GLY A 129 7.20 -6.04 13.98
C GLY A 129 6.97 -5.07 15.14
N TYR A 130 7.64 -3.91 15.15
CA TYR A 130 7.62 -2.92 16.24
C TYR A 130 6.84 -1.67 15.89
N SER A 131 6.96 -1.19 14.66
CA SER A 131 6.26 0.00 14.19
C SER A 131 4.75 -0.22 14.17
N GLU A 132 3.99 0.85 14.36
CA GLU A 132 2.53 0.79 14.20
C GLU A 132 2.17 0.50 12.74
N ALA A 133 1.67 -0.69 12.49
CA ALA A 133 1.39 -1.20 11.15
C ALA A 133 0.42 -0.34 10.32
N THR A 134 -0.46 0.41 10.99
CA THR A 134 -1.46 1.29 10.36
C THR A 134 -0.85 2.52 9.74
N TYR A 135 0.29 2.99 10.24
CA TYR A 135 1.02 4.15 9.73
C TYR A 135 1.97 3.83 8.58
N ILE A 136 2.26 2.55 8.33
CA ILE A 136 3.14 2.16 7.23
C ILE A 136 2.47 2.45 5.89
N LEU A 137 3.12 3.29 5.08
CA LEU A 137 2.60 3.71 3.79
C LEU A 137 2.72 2.59 2.74
N MET A 138 1.58 1.99 2.39
CA MET A 138 1.48 0.89 1.43
C MET A 138 0.91 1.37 0.11
N VAL A 139 1.74 1.98 -0.74
CA VAL A 139 1.32 2.58 -2.02
C VAL A 139 2.18 2.14 -3.21
N HIS A 140 3.21 1.35 -2.98
CA HIS A 140 4.10 0.92 -4.04
C HIS A 140 3.95 -0.57 -4.33
N MET A 141 4.03 -0.92 -5.61
CA MET A 141 4.07 -2.30 -6.05
C MET A 141 5.06 -2.50 -7.20
N PRO A 142 5.79 -3.62 -7.25
CA PRO A 142 6.63 -3.95 -8.37
C PRO A 142 5.77 -4.43 -9.55
N ILE A 143 5.94 -3.82 -10.72
CA ILE A 143 5.26 -4.22 -11.95
C ILE A 143 6.25 -4.38 -13.10
N TRP A 144 5.93 -5.27 -14.04
CA TRP A 144 6.67 -5.42 -15.28
C TRP A 144 6.01 -4.60 -16.38
N LEU A 145 6.76 -3.65 -16.95
CA LEU A 145 6.39 -2.88 -18.11
C LEU A 145 7.06 -3.47 -19.35
N GLN A 146 6.35 -3.45 -20.48
CA GLN A 146 6.89 -3.85 -21.77
C GLN A 146 6.86 -2.66 -22.72
N ILE A 147 8.01 -2.31 -23.30
CA ILE A 147 8.10 -1.29 -24.34
C ILE A 147 8.14 -2.00 -25.68
N HIS A 148 7.14 -1.72 -26.51
CA HIS A 148 7.02 -2.26 -27.85
C HIS A 148 7.38 -1.21 -28.91
N LYS A 149 7.84 -1.65 -30.06
CA LYS A 149 8.14 -0.81 -31.22
C LYS A 149 9.14 0.30 -30.94
N LEU A 150 10.11 0.05 -30.07
CA LEU A 150 11.24 0.94 -29.88
C LEU A 150 12.24 0.68 -31.00
N PRO A 151 12.67 1.70 -31.78
CA PRO A 151 13.69 1.52 -32.79
C PRO A 151 15.03 1.06 -32.16
N ASP A 152 15.77 0.17 -32.86
CA ASP A 152 16.97 -0.50 -32.33
C ASP A 152 18.01 0.47 -31.77
N GLY A 153 18.20 1.62 -32.41
CA GLY A 153 19.13 2.64 -31.93
C GLY A 153 18.80 3.24 -30.57
N TYR A 154 17.59 3.01 -30.06
CA TYR A 154 17.11 3.44 -28.72
C TYR A 154 16.99 2.28 -27.75
N CYS A 155 17.27 1.04 -28.17
CA CYS A 155 17.23 -0.15 -27.32
C CYS A 155 18.45 -0.22 -26.38
N ARG A 156 18.64 0.83 -25.58
CA ARG A 156 19.73 0.97 -24.62
C ARG A 156 19.17 1.24 -23.24
N VAL A 157 19.83 0.73 -22.23
CA VAL A 157 19.38 0.84 -20.82
C VAL A 157 19.18 2.31 -20.43
N ASP A 158 20.15 3.17 -20.74
CA ASP A 158 20.11 4.60 -20.41
C ASP A 158 18.92 5.35 -21.05
N VAL A 159 18.52 4.97 -22.26
CA VAL A 159 17.35 5.54 -22.95
C VAL A 159 16.06 5.04 -22.32
N VAL A 160 15.97 3.73 -22.08
CA VAL A 160 14.81 3.07 -21.49
C VAL A 160 14.51 3.60 -20.11
N GLU A 161 15.53 3.79 -19.27
CA GLU A 161 15.41 4.37 -17.95
C GLU A 161 14.85 5.80 -17.98
N LYS A 162 15.35 6.62 -18.91
CA LYS A 162 14.82 7.98 -19.11
C LYS A 162 13.36 7.98 -19.55
N LEU A 163 12.96 7.05 -20.42
CA LEU A 163 11.59 6.93 -20.91
C LEU A 163 10.59 6.54 -19.81
N LEU A 164 11.02 5.69 -18.87
CA LEU A 164 10.16 5.14 -17.83
C LEU A 164 10.27 5.87 -16.49
N ARG A 165 11.08 6.92 -16.39
CA ARG A 165 11.27 7.70 -15.14
C ARG A 165 9.96 8.17 -14.51
N SER A 166 8.96 8.50 -15.32
CA SER A 166 7.62 8.92 -14.85
C SER A 166 6.78 7.77 -14.31
N SER A 167 7.12 6.51 -14.64
CA SER A 167 6.35 5.33 -14.26
C SER A 167 6.70 4.81 -12.87
N GLY A 168 7.88 5.16 -12.34
CA GLY A 168 8.36 4.76 -11.02
C GLY A 168 9.87 4.54 -10.96
N GLU A 169 10.36 4.08 -9.83
CA GLU A 169 11.74 3.67 -9.62
C GLU A 169 12.03 2.37 -10.39
N ILE A 170 13.12 2.35 -11.15
CA ILE A 170 13.49 1.17 -11.94
C ILE A 170 14.22 0.17 -11.05
N LEU A 171 13.68 -1.05 -10.99
CA LEU A 171 14.25 -2.14 -10.21
C LEU A 171 15.11 -3.07 -11.08
N GLU A 172 14.69 -3.33 -12.32
CA GLU A 172 15.37 -4.27 -13.22
C GLU A 172 15.02 -3.95 -14.66
N THR A 173 15.99 -4.04 -15.56
CA THR A 173 15.81 -3.88 -17.01
C THR A 173 16.28 -5.13 -17.74
N ARG A 174 15.40 -5.73 -18.55
CA ARG A 174 15.72 -6.89 -19.40
C ARG A 174 15.53 -6.49 -20.87
N ILE A 175 16.61 -6.47 -21.59
CA ILE A 175 16.60 -6.26 -23.04
C ILE A 175 16.68 -7.65 -23.69
N ALA A 176 15.60 -8.08 -24.34
CA ALA A 176 15.61 -9.33 -25.07
C ALA A 176 16.45 -9.18 -26.33
N GLY A 177 17.58 -9.89 -26.40
CA GLY A 177 18.41 -9.93 -27.60
C GLY A 177 17.79 -10.83 -28.67
N ASN A 178 17.71 -10.32 -29.90
CA ASN A 178 17.71 -11.03 -31.17
C ASN A 178 16.68 -12.12 -31.50
N SER A 179 15.47 -12.10 -30.97
CA SER A 179 14.41 -13.01 -31.42
C SER A 179 13.09 -12.28 -31.61
N ARG A 180 12.59 -12.26 -32.83
CA ARG A 180 11.26 -11.84 -33.31
C ARG A 180 10.27 -11.43 -32.22
N GLY A 181 10.21 -10.18 -31.87
CA GLY A 181 9.31 -9.64 -30.88
C GLY A 181 10.05 -8.77 -29.88
N ASP A 182 10.81 -7.81 -30.39
CA ASP A 182 11.63 -6.87 -29.63
C ASP A 182 10.80 -6.11 -28.61
N CYS A 183 10.62 -6.67 -27.44
CA CYS A 183 10.09 -5.94 -26.31
C CYS A 183 11.16 -5.86 -25.22
N ILE A 184 11.40 -4.64 -24.78
CA ILE A 184 12.20 -4.39 -23.59
C ILE A 184 11.25 -4.55 -22.39
N ARG A 185 11.68 -5.35 -21.42
CA ARG A 185 10.93 -5.53 -20.18
C ARG A 185 11.65 -4.80 -19.07
N VAL A 186 10.92 -3.97 -18.36
CA VAL A 186 11.45 -3.20 -17.25
C VAL A 186 10.56 -3.42 -16.03
N ARG A 187 11.17 -3.73 -14.92
CA ARG A 187 10.51 -3.83 -13.65
C ARG A 187 10.62 -2.50 -12.92
N VAL A 188 9.49 -1.94 -12.53
CA VAL A 188 9.44 -0.65 -11.84
C VAL A 188 8.67 -0.78 -10.52
N LYS A 189 9.10 -0.05 -9.52
CA LYS A 189 8.36 0.18 -8.28
C LYS A 189 7.38 1.32 -8.52
N HIS A 190 6.16 0.96 -8.86
CA HIS A 190 5.11 1.90 -9.26
C HIS A 190 4.27 2.36 -8.07
N ASP A 191 3.97 3.66 -8.00
CA ASP A 191 3.02 4.22 -7.04
C ASP A 191 1.59 4.01 -7.56
N VAL A 192 0.82 3.16 -6.88
CA VAL A 192 -0.55 2.79 -7.28
C VAL A 192 -1.54 3.95 -7.32
N ARG A 193 -1.20 5.09 -6.72
CA ARG A 193 -2.01 6.32 -6.78
C ARG A 193 -1.85 7.08 -8.09
N LYS A 194 -0.80 6.76 -8.85
CA LYS A 194 -0.49 7.41 -10.13
C LYS A 194 -0.97 6.58 -11.30
N PRO A 195 -1.46 7.20 -12.37
CA PRO A 195 -1.81 6.48 -13.58
C PRO A 195 -0.55 5.92 -14.25
N LEU A 196 -0.69 4.75 -14.87
CA LEU A 196 0.38 4.20 -15.70
C LEU A 196 0.52 4.96 -17.02
N THR A 197 1.77 5.23 -17.37
CA THR A 197 2.11 5.83 -18.67
C THR A 197 1.84 4.82 -19.79
N LYS A 198 0.90 5.14 -20.67
CA LYS A 198 0.53 4.25 -21.81
C LYS A 198 1.42 4.45 -23.04
N PHE A 199 1.95 5.65 -23.21
CA PHE A 199 2.74 6.03 -24.37
C PHE A 199 3.99 6.78 -23.93
N VAL A 200 5.10 6.51 -24.62
CA VAL A 200 6.34 7.24 -24.46
C VAL A 200 6.73 7.87 -25.81
N SER A 201 7.26 9.07 -25.79
CA SER A 201 7.68 9.76 -27.00
C SER A 201 9.18 10.06 -26.97
N ILE A 202 9.84 9.86 -28.10
CA ILE A 202 11.26 10.20 -28.29
C ILE A 202 11.32 11.38 -29.22
N VAL A 203 12.07 12.42 -28.85
CA VAL A 203 12.34 13.58 -29.68
C VAL A 203 13.82 13.57 -30.05
N LYS A 204 14.11 13.45 -31.31
CA LYS A 204 15.47 13.56 -31.86
C LYS A 204 15.57 14.85 -32.68
N GLY A 205 16.28 15.86 -32.19
CA GLY A 205 16.35 17.16 -32.82
C GLY A 205 14.97 17.84 -32.90
N LYS A 206 14.59 18.31 -34.11
CA LYS A 206 13.27 18.91 -34.37
C LYS A 206 12.15 17.89 -34.71
N VAL A 207 12.52 16.60 -34.86
CA VAL A 207 11.57 15.55 -35.27
C VAL A 207 11.08 14.81 -34.04
N ARG A 208 9.77 14.87 -33.86
CA ARG A 208 9.07 14.12 -32.79
C ARG A 208 8.64 12.77 -33.37
N SER A 209 9.28 11.69 -32.99
CA SER A 209 8.77 10.34 -33.23
C SER A 209 8.00 9.87 -32.01
N VAL A 210 6.70 9.68 -32.18
CA VAL A 210 5.87 9.02 -31.18
C VAL A 210 6.09 7.52 -31.37
N SER A 211 6.86 6.91 -30.51
CA SER A 211 6.86 5.47 -30.38
C SER A 211 5.55 5.13 -29.66
N SER A 212 4.56 4.62 -30.41
CA SER A 212 3.38 4.01 -29.82
C SER A 212 3.74 2.64 -29.25
N GLY A 213 4.63 2.64 -28.27
CA GLY A 213 4.91 1.49 -27.46
C GLY A 213 3.73 1.32 -26.51
N GLY A 214 2.79 0.43 -26.86
CA GLY A 214 1.80 0.03 -25.89
C GLY A 214 2.54 -0.64 -24.73
N LEU A 215 2.44 -0.09 -23.53
CA LEU A 215 2.79 -0.80 -22.32
C LEU A 215 1.82 -1.98 -22.23
N GLY A 216 2.26 -3.15 -22.68
CA GLY A 216 1.47 -4.37 -22.65
C GLY A 216 1.42 -4.89 -21.23
N PHE A 217 0.33 -4.65 -20.53
CA PHE A 217 0.00 -5.41 -19.34
C PHE A 217 -0.71 -6.69 -19.76
N ARG A 218 -0.26 -7.78 -19.23
CA ARG A 218 -0.95 -9.06 -19.40
C ARG A 218 -2.33 -9.05 -18.72
N ASP A 219 -2.54 -8.09 -17.80
CA ASP A 219 -3.79 -7.96 -17.04
C ASP A 219 -4.16 -6.50 -16.71
N MET A 220 -4.36 -5.69 -17.79
CA MET A 220 -4.78 -4.29 -17.66
C MET A 220 -6.15 -4.11 -16.99
N ARG A 221 -7.03 -5.14 -17.04
CA ARG A 221 -8.36 -5.04 -16.41
C ARG A 221 -8.27 -5.01 -14.91
N ALA A 222 -7.46 -5.89 -14.31
CA ALA A 222 -7.26 -5.95 -12.87
C ALA A 222 -6.60 -4.66 -12.34
N TYR A 223 -5.63 -4.11 -13.06
CA TYR A 223 -4.95 -2.89 -12.67
C TYR A 223 -5.88 -1.67 -12.76
N ASN A 224 -6.62 -1.51 -13.86
CA ASN A 224 -7.56 -0.39 -14.03
C ASN A 224 -8.70 -0.45 -13.00
N GLN A 225 -9.17 -1.64 -12.63
CA GLN A 225 -10.17 -1.79 -11.57
C GLN A 225 -9.62 -1.40 -10.20
N ALA A 226 -8.36 -1.68 -9.92
CA ALA A 226 -7.71 -1.25 -8.67
C ALA A 226 -7.52 0.27 -8.59
N LEU A 227 -7.27 0.94 -9.73
CA LEU A 227 -7.15 2.40 -9.80
C LEU A 227 -8.50 3.12 -9.74
N LEU A 228 -9.57 2.51 -10.26
CA LEU A 228 -10.93 3.09 -10.26
C LEU A 228 -11.66 2.86 -8.92
N ALA A 229 -11.06 2.15 -8.01
CA ALA A 229 -11.58 1.91 -6.65
C ALA A 229 -11.22 3.05 -5.67
N LYS A 230 -11.17 4.30 -6.17
CA LYS A 230 -11.05 5.52 -5.36
C LYS A 230 -12.40 6.09 -5.04
#